data_4492c189fee093ae999d2310b0ebe041
#
_entry.id   4492c189fee093ae999d2310b0ebe041
#
_cell.length_a   1.000
_cell.length_b   1.000
_cell.length_c   1.000
_cell.angle_alpha   90.00
_cell.angle_beta   90.00
_cell.angle_gamma   90.00
#
_symmetry.space_group_name_H-M   'P 1'
#
loop_
_entity.id
_entity.type
_entity.pdbx_description
1 polymer ?
#
loop_
_entity_poly.entity_id
_entity_poly.type
_entity_poly.pdbx_seq_one_letter_code
_entity_poly.pdbx_strand_id
1 'polypeptide(L)'
;MAGYGLAPVKNADGGSIRANNFCDGNGYRIAATAPTAFFEGDLCTLTNGLLVTDMGAASPATVVGAFYGAEYQDNSSGDVKFVRSIAVSTVAKAKFKAYVYDNPYCIFKIQADQDSTALDATMVGNNLQIVASPSGSTTTFKSGF
;
A
#
# COMPACT_ATOMS: atom_id res chain seq x y z
N MET A 1 -18.38 -6.81 -4.34
CA MET A 1 -17.98 -6.27 -3.01
C MET A 1 -16.71 -5.46 -3.26
N ALA A 2 -16.58 -4.26 -2.71
CA ALA A 2 -15.35 -3.48 -2.92
C ALA A 2 -14.21 -4.12 -2.11
N GLY A 3 -13.04 -4.33 -2.72
CA GLY A 3 -11.84 -4.76 -2.03
C GLY A 3 -11.46 -3.80 -0.91
N TYR A 4 -10.68 -4.26 0.05
CA TYR A 4 -10.17 -3.41 1.13
C TYR A 4 -8.64 -3.39 1.21
N GLY A 5 -7.98 -4.05 0.28
CA GLY A 5 -6.53 -4.16 0.23
C GLY A 5 -5.93 -5.01 1.34
N LEU A 6 -4.63 -4.88 1.50
CA LEU A 6 -3.90 -5.51 2.60
C LEU A 6 -4.16 -4.75 3.90
N ALA A 7 -4.91 -5.37 4.81
CA ALA A 7 -5.22 -4.78 6.11
C ALA A 7 -4.39 -5.47 7.21
N PRO A 8 -3.54 -4.74 7.96
CA PRO A 8 -2.74 -5.32 9.02
C PRO A 8 -3.61 -5.81 10.17
N VAL A 9 -3.31 -6.98 10.71
CA VAL A 9 -4.06 -7.61 11.81
C VAL A 9 -3.25 -7.63 13.09
N LYS A 10 -2.01 -8.09 13.01
CA LYS A 10 -1.10 -8.19 14.16
C LYS A 10 0.34 -8.33 13.69
N ASN A 11 1.29 -8.09 14.58
CA ASN A 11 2.66 -8.49 14.39
C ASN A 11 2.89 -9.87 15.03
N ALA A 12 3.60 -10.76 14.33
CA ALA A 12 3.92 -12.10 14.84
C ALA A 12 4.87 -12.06 16.05
N ASP A 13 5.66 -11.01 16.18
CA ASP A 13 6.56 -10.76 17.30
C ASP A 13 5.88 -10.16 18.55
N GLY A 14 4.56 -9.93 18.50
CA GLY A 14 3.80 -9.31 19.57
C GLY A 14 3.94 -7.79 19.67
N GLY A 15 4.70 -7.17 18.80
CA GLY A 15 4.86 -5.71 18.74
C GLY A 15 3.61 -5.00 18.27
N SER A 16 3.54 -3.69 18.49
CA SER A 16 2.45 -2.85 17.99
C SER A 16 2.51 -2.73 16.47
N ILE A 17 1.34 -2.75 15.83
CA ILE A 17 1.23 -2.43 14.41
C ILE A 17 1.51 -0.95 14.22
N ARG A 18 2.49 -0.64 13.41
CA ARG A 18 2.86 0.74 13.05
C ARG A 18 3.12 0.83 11.56
N ALA A 19 2.59 1.84 10.92
CA ALA A 19 3.02 2.24 9.61
C ALA A 19 4.25 3.13 9.77
N ASN A 20 5.40 2.66 9.28
CA ASN A 20 6.64 3.38 9.36
C ASN A 20 6.82 4.26 8.13
N ASN A 21 7.42 5.42 8.34
CA ASN A 21 8.00 6.22 7.28
C ASN A 21 9.51 6.01 7.31
N PHE A 22 9.96 4.86 6.83
CA PHE A 22 11.37 4.53 6.86
C PHE A 22 12.17 5.43 5.91
N CYS A 23 13.31 5.86 6.32
CA CYS A 23 14.44 6.57 5.72
C CYS A 23 14.65 7.97 6.31
N ASP A 24 15.56 8.10 7.24
CA ASP A 24 16.16 9.37 7.73
C ASP A 24 15.16 10.43 8.24
N GLY A 25 14.03 10.03 8.79
CA GLY A 25 12.97 10.95 9.22
C GLY A 25 12.20 11.58 8.07
N ASN A 26 12.51 11.25 6.81
CA ASN A 26 11.87 11.83 5.63
C ASN A 26 10.75 10.96 5.03
N GLY A 27 10.53 9.75 5.54
CA GLY A 27 9.55 8.82 5.00
C GLY A 27 9.93 8.26 3.63
N TYR A 28 9.10 7.37 3.13
CA TYR A 28 9.22 6.90 1.76
C TYR A 28 8.83 8.00 0.78
N ARG A 29 9.73 8.33 -0.13
CA ARG A 29 9.43 9.27 -1.21
C ARG A 29 8.66 8.56 -2.31
N ILE A 30 7.66 9.22 -2.86
CA ILE A 30 6.88 8.70 -3.98
C ILE A 30 7.48 9.23 -5.27
N ALA A 31 7.54 8.38 -6.30
CA ALA A 31 7.98 8.80 -7.62
C ALA A 31 7.05 9.88 -8.18
N ALA A 32 7.60 11.03 -8.59
CA ALA A 32 6.82 12.14 -9.14
C ALA A 32 6.02 11.74 -10.40
N THR A 33 6.56 10.78 -11.14
CA THR A 33 6.00 10.23 -12.39
C THR A 33 5.26 8.92 -12.18
N ALA A 34 4.99 8.51 -10.92
CA ALA A 34 4.26 7.27 -10.67
C ALA A 34 2.92 7.31 -11.40
N PRO A 35 2.68 6.41 -12.36
CA PRO A 35 1.52 6.47 -13.24
C PRO A 35 0.22 6.09 -12.55
N THR A 36 0.31 5.54 -11.34
CA THR A 36 -0.81 4.98 -10.60
C THR A 36 -1.15 5.81 -9.38
N ALA A 37 -2.42 5.81 -9.01
CA ALA A 37 -2.88 6.31 -7.72
C ALA A 37 -2.43 5.35 -6.61
N PHE A 38 -2.28 5.86 -5.39
CA PHE A 38 -2.04 5.07 -4.20
C PHE A 38 -3.30 5.03 -3.36
N PHE A 39 -3.66 3.85 -2.89
CA PHE A 39 -4.79 3.65 -1.99
C PHE A 39 -4.34 2.89 -0.74
N GLU A 40 -5.01 3.12 0.37
CA GLU A 40 -4.75 2.38 1.60
C GLU A 40 -4.89 0.87 1.37
N GLY A 41 -3.85 0.12 1.72
CA GLY A 41 -3.77 -1.32 1.49
C GLY A 41 -3.12 -1.74 0.18
N ASP A 42 -2.69 -0.79 -0.67
CA ASP A 42 -1.93 -1.13 -1.88
C ASP A 42 -0.56 -1.73 -1.53
N LEU A 43 -0.18 -2.75 -2.29
CA LEU A 43 1.15 -3.31 -2.21
C LEU A 43 2.17 -2.33 -2.78
N CYS A 44 3.23 -2.07 -2.03
CA CYS A 44 4.28 -1.13 -2.41
C CYS A 44 5.61 -1.82 -2.66
N THR A 45 6.32 -1.33 -3.67
CA THR A 45 7.68 -1.72 -4.00
C THR A 45 8.59 -0.50 -4.08
N LEU A 46 9.89 -0.71 -4.12
CA LEU A 46 10.87 0.36 -4.36
C LEU A 46 11.48 0.23 -5.75
N THR A 47 11.45 1.31 -6.49
CA THR A 47 12.15 1.44 -7.76
C THR A 47 13.08 2.66 -7.68
N ASN A 48 14.39 2.42 -7.79
CA ASN A 48 15.41 3.47 -7.66
C ASN A 48 15.27 4.29 -6.35
N GLY A 49 14.92 3.63 -5.24
CA GLY A 49 14.73 4.28 -3.94
C GLY A 49 13.42 5.07 -3.79
N LEU A 50 12.56 5.03 -4.79
CA LEU A 50 11.25 5.69 -4.76
C LEU A 50 10.14 4.66 -4.63
N LEU A 51 9.13 4.98 -3.81
CA LEU A 51 7.97 4.13 -3.63
C LEU A 51 7.08 4.16 -4.87
N VAL A 52 6.68 2.98 -5.31
CA VAL A 52 5.71 2.77 -6.38
C VAL A 52 4.69 1.74 -5.92
N THR A 53 3.47 1.81 -6.43
CA THR A 53 2.49 0.74 -6.25
C THR A 53 2.73 -0.32 -7.29
N ASP A 54 2.89 -1.57 -6.84
CA ASP A 54 2.94 -2.71 -7.73
C ASP A 54 1.50 -3.17 -8.01
N MET A 55 0.99 -2.74 -9.14
CA MET A 55 -0.33 -3.12 -9.65
C MET A 55 -0.24 -4.37 -10.53
N GLY A 56 0.51 -5.38 -10.10
CA GLY A 56 0.52 -6.68 -10.78
C GLY A 56 1.68 -6.95 -11.70
N ALA A 57 2.81 -6.31 -11.49
CA ALA A 57 4.04 -6.77 -12.09
C ALA A 57 4.49 -8.08 -11.42
N ALA A 58 4.76 -9.06 -12.22
CA ALA A 58 5.10 -10.42 -11.82
C ALA A 58 6.48 -10.56 -11.13
N SER A 59 6.96 -9.56 -10.45
CA SER A 59 8.26 -9.63 -9.76
C SER A 59 8.11 -9.32 -8.27
N PRO A 60 8.06 -10.35 -7.41
CA PRO A 60 7.97 -10.18 -5.97
C PRO A 60 9.27 -9.67 -5.32
N ALA A 61 10.29 -9.34 -6.11
CA ALA A 61 11.66 -9.19 -5.62
C ALA A 61 11.92 -7.99 -4.71
N THR A 62 10.99 -7.02 -4.61
CA THR A 62 11.24 -5.76 -3.90
C THR A 62 10.01 -5.22 -3.17
N VAL A 63 9.12 -6.12 -2.75
CA VAL A 63 7.96 -5.71 -1.94
C VAL A 63 8.44 -5.15 -0.61
N VAL A 64 8.01 -3.95 -0.29
CA VAL A 64 8.33 -3.27 0.97
C VAL A 64 7.21 -3.49 1.98
N GLY A 65 5.97 -3.42 1.55
CA GLY A 65 4.83 -3.56 2.43
C GLY A 65 3.54 -2.98 1.86
N ALA A 66 2.60 -2.68 2.74
CA ALA A 66 1.30 -2.13 2.36
C ALA A 66 1.22 -0.63 2.66
N PHE A 67 0.71 0.15 1.72
CA PHE A 67 0.53 1.59 1.87
C PHE A 67 -0.56 1.90 2.92
N TYR A 68 -0.24 2.79 3.84
CA TYR A 68 -1.18 3.27 4.85
C TYR A 68 -1.74 4.63 4.49
N GLY A 69 -0.89 5.53 4.06
CA GLY A 69 -1.23 6.91 3.76
C GLY A 69 0.01 7.75 3.52
N ALA A 70 -0.18 9.02 3.30
CA ALA A 70 0.92 9.95 3.11
C ALA A 70 0.59 11.32 3.70
N GLU A 71 1.63 12.02 4.11
CA GLU A 71 1.54 13.43 4.45
C GLU A 71 2.16 14.30 3.37
N TYR A 72 1.65 15.49 3.21
CA TYR A 72 2.21 16.51 2.33
C TYR A 72 1.93 17.90 2.86
N GLN A 73 2.78 18.85 2.50
CA GLN A 73 2.54 20.26 2.79
C GLN A 73 1.73 20.87 1.65
N ASP A 74 0.57 21.44 2.01
CA ASP A 74 -0.28 22.16 1.07
C ASP A 74 0.40 23.47 0.66
N ASN A 75 0.56 23.68 -0.65
CA ASN A 75 1.20 24.88 -1.17
C ASN A 75 0.37 26.17 -0.93
N SER A 76 -0.93 26.03 -0.72
CA SER A 76 -1.84 27.18 -0.58
C SER A 76 -1.92 27.69 0.85
N SER A 77 -1.98 26.75 1.81
CA SER A 77 -2.12 27.08 3.23
C SER A 77 -0.82 26.94 4.04
N GLY A 78 0.15 26.18 3.52
CA GLY A 78 1.36 25.80 4.25
C GLY A 78 1.15 24.70 5.28
N ASP A 79 -0.09 24.24 5.46
CA ASP A 79 -0.43 23.22 6.45
C ASP A 79 0.03 21.83 6.01
N VAL A 80 0.38 21.00 6.99
CA VAL A 80 0.63 19.58 6.76
C VAL A 80 -0.70 18.83 6.79
N LYS A 81 -1.00 18.14 5.68
CA LYS A 81 -2.21 17.32 5.52
C LYS A 81 -1.85 15.86 5.40
N PHE A 82 -2.66 15.00 6.02
CA PHE A 82 -2.57 13.56 5.87
C PHE A 82 -3.69 13.05 4.97
N VAL A 83 -3.34 12.15 4.04
CA VAL A 83 -4.28 11.54 3.10
C VAL A 83 -4.08 10.03 3.06
N ARG A 84 -5.19 9.28 2.90
CA ARG A 84 -5.17 7.81 2.76
C ARG A 84 -5.13 7.35 1.31
N SER A 85 -5.28 8.28 0.38
CA SER A 85 -5.13 8.00 -1.05
C SER A 85 -4.50 9.19 -1.75
N ILE A 86 -3.76 8.91 -2.80
CA ILE A 86 -3.12 9.91 -3.65
C ILE A 86 -3.63 9.69 -5.07
N ALA A 87 -4.43 10.62 -5.58
CA ALA A 87 -4.88 10.57 -6.97
C ALA A 87 -3.74 10.90 -7.96
N VAL A 88 -3.89 10.43 -9.19
CA VAL A 88 -2.86 10.59 -10.23
C VAL A 88 -2.55 12.05 -10.56
N SER A 89 -3.49 12.98 -10.33
CA SER A 89 -3.49 14.29 -11.00
C SER A 89 -3.31 15.53 -10.12
N THR A 90 -3.24 15.45 -8.81
CA THR A 90 -3.56 16.64 -8.01
C THR A 90 -2.41 17.37 -7.33
N VAL A 91 -1.28 16.76 -7.09
CA VAL A 91 -0.09 17.42 -6.51
C VAL A 91 1.15 16.70 -7.00
N ALA A 92 2.27 17.41 -7.19
CA ALA A 92 3.53 16.77 -7.50
C ALA A 92 3.86 15.73 -6.42
N LYS A 93 3.75 14.46 -6.77
CA LYS A 93 3.91 13.31 -5.85
C LYS A 93 5.24 13.32 -5.10
N ALA A 94 6.26 13.98 -5.65
CA ALA A 94 7.56 14.17 -5.00
C ALA A 94 7.51 14.89 -3.64
N LYS A 95 6.39 15.55 -3.32
CA LYS A 95 6.20 16.24 -2.04
C LYS A 95 5.53 15.38 -0.97
N PHE A 96 5.10 14.18 -1.32
CA PHE A 96 4.47 13.29 -0.36
C PHE A 96 5.51 12.45 0.39
N LYS A 97 5.31 12.32 1.68
CA LYS A 97 5.98 11.37 2.55
C LYS A 97 5.02 10.23 2.83
N ALA A 98 5.32 9.05 2.31
CA ALA A 98 4.47 7.88 2.43
C ALA A 98 4.76 7.09 3.70
N TYR A 99 3.70 6.57 4.30
CA TYR A 99 3.73 5.65 5.42
C TYR A 99 3.36 4.26 4.91
N VAL A 100 4.18 3.28 5.24
CA VAL A 100 4.04 1.90 4.78
C VAL A 100 4.14 0.96 5.97
N TYR A 101 3.33 -0.08 5.99
CA TYR A 101 3.49 -1.20 6.92
C TYR A 101 4.60 -2.10 6.41
N ASP A 102 5.84 -1.79 6.78
CA ASP A 102 7.07 -2.41 6.30
C ASP A 102 7.68 -3.42 7.27
N ASN A 103 7.02 -3.71 8.39
CA ASN A 103 7.48 -4.71 9.34
C ASN A 103 7.33 -6.11 8.73
N PRO A 104 8.44 -6.88 8.56
CA PRO A 104 8.39 -8.22 7.99
C PRO A 104 7.59 -9.23 8.83
N TYR A 105 7.33 -8.93 10.09
CA TYR A 105 6.49 -9.75 10.97
C TYR A 105 5.02 -9.34 10.97
N CYS A 106 4.63 -8.35 10.17
CA CYS A 106 3.26 -7.91 10.08
C CYS A 106 2.41 -8.95 9.34
N ILE A 107 1.35 -9.40 9.98
CA ILE A 107 0.38 -10.32 9.39
C ILE A 107 -0.77 -9.50 8.85
N PHE A 108 -1.06 -9.68 7.57
CA PHE A 108 -2.14 -9.02 6.86
C PHE A 108 -3.29 -9.98 6.61
N LYS A 109 -4.50 -9.44 6.61
CA LYS A 109 -5.64 -10.08 5.97
C LYS A 109 -5.84 -9.47 4.59
N ILE A 110 -6.23 -10.31 3.64
CA ILE A 110 -6.55 -9.91 2.28
C ILE A 110 -7.89 -10.55 1.91
N GLN A 111 -8.64 -9.91 1.04
CA GLN A 111 -9.85 -10.47 0.50
C GLN A 111 -9.48 -11.49 -0.57
N ALA A 112 -10.10 -12.68 -0.53
CA ALA A 112 -9.97 -13.63 -1.62
C ALA A 112 -10.67 -13.08 -2.86
N ASP A 113 -10.08 -13.31 -4.01
CA ASP A 113 -10.72 -13.05 -5.29
C ASP A 113 -12.03 -13.86 -5.42
N GLN A 114 -13.01 -13.32 -6.14
CA GLN A 114 -14.31 -13.96 -6.35
C GLN A 114 -14.24 -15.06 -7.44
N ASP A 115 -13.06 -15.58 -7.71
CA ASP A 115 -12.94 -16.70 -8.62
C ASP A 115 -13.67 -17.94 -8.05
N SER A 116 -14.12 -18.82 -8.91
CA SER A 116 -15.04 -19.93 -8.59
C SER A 116 -14.49 -20.93 -7.57
N THR A 117 -13.24 -20.79 -7.15
CA THR A 117 -12.59 -21.69 -6.19
C THR A 117 -12.57 -21.07 -4.81
N ALA A 118 -13.42 -21.52 -3.92
CA ALA A 118 -13.40 -21.10 -2.53
C ALA A 118 -12.08 -21.52 -1.85
N LEU A 119 -11.51 -20.61 -1.06
CA LEU A 119 -10.38 -20.97 -0.19
C LEU A 119 -10.84 -22.01 0.83
N ASP A 120 -10.14 -23.13 0.89
CA ASP A 120 -10.41 -24.21 1.83
C ASP A 120 -9.21 -24.52 2.74
N ALA A 121 -9.41 -25.45 3.67
CA ALA A 121 -8.38 -25.83 4.63
C ALA A 121 -7.12 -26.44 3.98
N THR A 122 -7.22 -26.93 2.75
CA THR A 122 -6.05 -27.54 2.05
C THR A 122 -5.07 -26.50 1.54
N MET A 123 -5.50 -25.23 1.50
CA MET A 123 -4.66 -24.10 1.07
C MET A 123 -3.82 -23.50 2.21
N VAL A 124 -4.07 -23.93 3.44
CA VAL A 124 -3.29 -23.48 4.60
C VAL A 124 -1.83 -23.92 4.46
N GLY A 125 -0.92 -22.96 4.53
CA GLY A 125 0.52 -23.20 4.36
C GLY A 125 1.02 -23.12 2.92
N ASN A 126 0.13 -22.93 1.95
CA ASN A 126 0.52 -22.71 0.56
C ASN A 126 0.86 -21.24 0.30
N ASN A 127 1.76 -21.02 -0.65
CA ASN A 127 1.99 -19.69 -1.17
C ASN A 127 0.83 -19.29 -2.08
N LEU A 128 0.30 -18.09 -1.85
CA LEU A 128 -0.76 -17.52 -2.67
C LEU A 128 -0.17 -16.43 -3.57
N GLN A 129 -0.62 -16.40 -4.81
CA GLN A 129 -0.29 -15.31 -5.71
C GLN A 129 -1.23 -14.13 -5.43
N ILE A 130 -0.66 -12.96 -5.27
CA ILE A 130 -1.44 -11.72 -5.26
C ILE A 130 -1.71 -11.34 -6.70
N VAL A 131 -2.98 -11.37 -7.09
CA VAL A 131 -3.41 -10.96 -8.42
C VAL A 131 -3.67 -9.46 -8.41
N ALA A 132 -3.16 -8.78 -9.43
CA ALA A 132 -3.47 -7.36 -9.61
C ALA A 132 -4.97 -7.14 -9.73
N SER A 133 -5.49 -6.37 -8.83
CA SER A 133 -6.90 -6.00 -8.84
C SER A 133 -7.12 -4.69 -9.58
N PRO A 134 -8.35 -4.45 -10.03
CA PRO A 134 -8.72 -3.15 -10.56
C PRO A 134 -8.41 -2.02 -9.59
N SER A 135 -8.28 -0.83 -10.15
CA SER A 135 -7.99 0.41 -9.42
C SER A 135 -8.76 0.52 -8.11
N GLY A 136 -8.11 0.98 -7.06
CA GLY A 136 -8.76 1.25 -5.80
C GLY A 136 -9.88 2.30 -5.92
N SER A 137 -10.64 2.48 -4.87
CA SER A 137 -11.79 3.37 -4.85
C SER A 137 -11.44 4.74 -4.27
N THR A 138 -11.69 5.79 -5.03
CA THR A 138 -11.56 7.17 -4.56
C THR A 138 -12.63 7.56 -3.53
N THR A 139 -13.71 6.79 -3.43
CA THR A 139 -14.78 7.00 -2.46
C THR A 139 -14.46 6.36 -1.11
N THR A 140 -13.93 5.15 -1.13
CA THR A 140 -13.59 4.42 0.09
C THR A 140 -12.14 4.61 0.51
N PHE A 141 -11.29 5.16 -0.37
CA PHE A 141 -9.85 5.30 -0.20
C PHE A 141 -9.10 3.98 0.02
N LYS A 142 -9.72 2.87 -0.34
CA LYS A 142 -9.20 1.52 -0.20
C LYS A 142 -8.68 0.99 -1.53
N SER A 143 -7.67 0.14 -1.43
CA SER A 143 -7.17 -0.66 -2.55
C SER A 143 -8.26 -1.53 -3.16
N GLY A 144 -8.10 -1.88 -4.41
CA GLY A 144 -8.96 -2.83 -5.11
C GLY A 144 -8.64 -4.31 -4.81
N PHE A 145 -7.54 -4.61 -4.09
CA PHE A 145 -7.19 -5.98 -3.69
C PHE A 145 -8.22 -6.61 -2.78
#